data_a834d5e415aed2baf6d48e08960a3e9d
#
_entry.id   a834d5e415aed2baf6d48e08960a3e9d
#
_cell.length_a   1.000
_cell.length_b   1.000
_cell.length_c   1.000
_cell.angle_alpha   90.00
_cell.angle_beta   90.00
_cell.angle_gamma   90.00
#
_symmetry.space_group_name_H-M   'P 1'
#
loop_
_entity.id
_entity.type
_entity.pdbx_description
1 polymer ?
#
loop_
_entity_poly.entity_id
_entity_poly.type
_entity_poly.pdbx_seq_one_letter_code
_entity_poly.pdbx_strand_id
1 'polypeptide(L)'
;MSDVWQHEESFAVTNAHMLGAHALCDVTFIVGEEQQEVRCHRFMLASRSPVFYTMFCGSLPEVSFVEIRDVEADVFRTVVRFMYTGEIQLMPDSVMATMYAAKKYDIQPLTNRCKTFLEKEIKVENICIILDQE
;
A
#
# COMPACT_ATOMS: atom_id res chain seq x y z
N MET A 1 -19.31 12.57 -25.62
CA MET A 1 -18.28 11.79 -24.95
C MET A 1 -17.57 12.66 -23.93
N SER A 2 -17.46 12.20 -22.72
CA SER A 2 -16.86 13.02 -21.67
C SER A 2 -15.38 12.69 -21.52
N ASP A 3 -14.53 13.70 -21.58
CA ASP A 3 -13.10 13.60 -21.29
C ASP A 3 -12.81 13.84 -19.80
N VAL A 4 -13.86 13.99 -19.01
CA VAL A 4 -13.77 14.30 -17.59
C VAL A 4 -13.61 13.00 -16.82
N TRP A 5 -12.42 12.78 -16.25
CA TRP A 5 -12.11 11.53 -15.54
C TRP A 5 -12.99 11.35 -14.30
N GLN A 6 -13.50 12.43 -13.70
CA GLN A 6 -14.39 12.34 -12.52
C GLN A 6 -15.75 11.70 -12.85
N HIS A 7 -16.10 11.54 -14.12
CA HIS A 7 -17.34 10.88 -14.50
C HIS A 7 -17.25 9.35 -14.44
N GLU A 8 -16.07 8.81 -14.15
CA GLU A 8 -15.85 7.39 -13.94
C GLU A 8 -16.66 6.91 -12.72
N GLU A 9 -17.37 5.78 -12.85
CA GLU A 9 -18.17 5.22 -11.76
C GLU A 9 -17.32 4.54 -10.69
N SER A 10 -16.16 4.00 -11.05
CA SER A 10 -15.29 3.30 -10.11
C SER A 10 -14.51 4.28 -9.26
N PHE A 11 -14.75 4.25 -7.96
CA PHE A 11 -14.00 5.06 -7.01
C PHE A 11 -12.53 4.64 -6.97
N ALA A 12 -12.24 3.35 -7.15
CA ALA A 12 -10.86 2.87 -7.23
C ALA A 12 -10.13 3.53 -8.40
N VAL A 13 -10.78 3.65 -9.56
CA VAL A 13 -10.17 4.27 -10.74
C VAL A 13 -9.92 5.77 -10.50
N THR A 14 -10.88 6.49 -9.94
CA THR A 14 -10.69 7.91 -9.67
C THR A 14 -9.63 8.16 -8.60
N ASN A 15 -9.59 7.32 -7.58
CA ASN A 15 -8.56 7.41 -6.55
C ASN A 15 -7.17 7.14 -7.13
N ALA A 16 -7.04 6.14 -8.00
CA ALA A 16 -5.77 5.86 -8.67
C ALA A 16 -5.32 7.05 -9.54
N HIS A 17 -6.27 7.70 -10.21
CA HIS A 17 -5.98 8.90 -11.00
C HIS A 17 -5.41 10.01 -10.11
N MET A 18 -6.03 10.27 -8.96
CA MET A 18 -5.56 11.31 -8.03
C MET A 18 -4.15 11.01 -7.53
N LEU A 19 -3.87 9.75 -7.24
CA LEU A 19 -2.53 9.34 -6.80
C LEU A 19 -1.49 9.59 -7.90
N GLY A 20 -1.79 9.20 -9.14
CA GLY A 20 -0.87 9.33 -10.26
C GLY A 20 -0.67 10.77 -10.71
N ALA A 21 -1.71 11.60 -10.62
CA ALA A 21 -1.66 12.99 -11.06
C ALA A 21 -0.97 13.92 -10.04
N HIS A 22 -0.78 13.45 -8.82
CA HIS A 22 -0.21 14.22 -7.70
C HIS A 22 -0.98 15.49 -7.37
N ALA A 23 -2.23 15.61 -7.84
CA ALA A 23 -3.07 16.76 -7.54
C ALA A 23 -3.52 16.73 -6.07
N LEU A 24 -3.42 17.86 -5.38
CA LEU A 24 -3.82 18.03 -3.99
C LEU A 24 -3.03 17.17 -2.99
N CYS A 25 -1.91 16.61 -3.40
CA CYS A 25 -1.03 15.91 -2.46
C CYS A 25 -0.55 16.86 -1.38
N ASP A 26 -0.64 16.43 -0.13
CA ASP A 26 -0.31 17.26 1.02
C ASP A 26 0.67 16.60 1.99
N VAL A 27 1.23 15.46 1.59
CA VAL A 27 2.31 14.80 2.32
C VAL A 27 3.25 14.13 1.32
N THR A 28 4.56 14.19 1.61
CA THR A 28 5.59 13.54 0.82
C THR A 28 6.35 12.57 1.73
N PHE A 29 6.41 11.31 1.31
CA PHE A 29 7.23 10.30 1.98
C PHE A 29 8.58 10.20 1.27
N ILE A 30 9.63 10.14 2.05
CA ILE A 30 10.99 9.88 1.57
C ILE A 30 11.31 8.44 1.94
N VAL A 31 11.33 7.55 0.95
CA VAL A 31 11.20 6.10 1.19
C VAL A 31 12.44 5.36 0.72
N GLY A 32 12.87 4.42 1.56
CA GLY A 32 13.98 3.51 1.27
C GLY A 32 15.34 4.16 1.38
N GLU A 33 16.38 3.36 1.15
CA GLU A 33 17.77 3.84 1.19
C GLU A 33 18.05 4.83 0.06
N GLU A 34 17.37 4.67 -1.08
CA GLU A 34 17.51 5.56 -2.23
C GLU A 34 16.76 6.88 -2.05
N GLN A 35 16.01 7.03 -0.95
CA GLN A 35 15.29 8.26 -0.61
C GLN A 35 14.35 8.72 -1.74
N GLN A 36 13.56 7.80 -2.26
CA GLN A 36 12.60 8.12 -3.31
C GLN A 36 11.38 8.82 -2.73
N GLU A 37 10.91 9.84 -3.44
CA GLU A 37 9.73 10.58 -3.02
C GLU A 37 8.45 9.88 -3.46
N VAL A 38 7.51 9.74 -2.51
CA VAL A 38 6.16 9.23 -2.81
C VAL A 38 5.17 10.25 -2.25
N ARG A 39 4.44 10.92 -3.14
CA ARG A 39 3.48 11.96 -2.77
C ARG A 39 2.10 11.36 -2.58
N CYS A 40 1.48 11.70 -1.48
CA CYS A 40 0.20 11.12 -1.09
C CYS A 40 -0.74 12.18 -0.52
N HIS A 41 -1.95 11.72 -0.19
CA HIS A 41 -3.00 12.53 0.42
C HIS A 41 -3.23 12.04 1.84
N ARG A 42 -3.01 12.90 2.82
CA ARG A 42 -3.20 12.55 4.24
C ARG A 42 -4.57 11.97 4.51
N PHE A 43 -5.60 12.58 3.96
CA PHE A 43 -6.99 12.14 4.13
C PHE A 43 -7.15 10.66 3.75
N MET A 44 -6.62 10.28 2.60
CA MET A 44 -6.77 8.91 2.08
C MET A 44 -6.05 7.90 2.98
N LEU A 45 -4.81 8.21 3.37
CA LEU A 45 -4.03 7.31 4.21
C LEU A 45 -4.64 7.18 5.61
N ALA A 46 -5.09 8.29 6.19
CA ALA A 46 -5.72 8.30 7.50
C ALA A 46 -7.03 7.49 7.50
N SER A 47 -7.72 7.45 6.37
CA SER A 47 -8.99 6.71 6.26
C SER A 47 -8.78 5.19 6.26
N ARG A 48 -7.56 4.71 6.01
CA ARG A 48 -7.26 3.28 5.89
C ARG A 48 -6.28 2.76 6.95
N SER A 49 -5.66 3.66 7.71
CA SER A 49 -4.61 3.28 8.67
C SER A 49 -4.75 4.07 9.95
N PRO A 50 -4.98 3.38 11.08
CA PRO A 50 -4.98 4.06 12.38
C PRO A 50 -3.63 4.72 12.70
N VAL A 51 -2.54 4.16 12.22
CA VAL A 51 -1.20 4.71 12.43
C VAL A 51 -1.05 6.04 11.70
N PHE A 52 -1.44 6.08 10.42
CA PHE A 52 -1.41 7.34 9.68
C PHE A 52 -2.43 8.34 10.20
N TYR A 53 -3.60 7.87 10.64
CA TYR A 53 -4.57 8.75 11.27
C TYR A 53 -3.95 9.48 12.47
N THR A 54 -3.32 8.72 13.37
CA THR A 54 -2.68 9.31 14.55
C THR A 54 -1.53 10.24 14.16
N MET A 55 -0.76 9.87 13.15
CA MET A 55 0.36 10.68 12.66
C MET A 55 -0.10 12.05 12.15
N PHE A 56 -1.20 12.08 11.39
CA PHE A 56 -1.65 13.30 10.73
C PHE A 56 -2.69 14.10 11.51
N CYS A 57 -3.42 13.46 12.42
CA CYS A 57 -4.48 14.07 13.22
C CYS A 57 -4.08 14.24 14.68
N GLY A 58 -2.82 13.98 15.01
CA GLY A 58 -2.30 14.11 16.38
C GLY A 58 -2.00 15.54 16.77
N SER A 59 -1.31 15.70 17.92
CA SER A 59 -1.02 17.01 18.51
C SER A 59 0.00 17.85 17.73
N LEU A 60 0.69 17.26 16.75
CA LEU A 60 1.62 17.97 15.87
C LEU A 60 1.07 17.94 14.44
N PRO A 61 0.22 18.91 14.08
CA PRO A 61 -0.64 18.78 12.87
C PRO A 61 0.07 18.99 11.54
N GLU A 62 1.30 19.48 11.50
CA GLU A 62 1.92 19.83 10.22
C GLU A 62 3.06 18.91 9.83
N VAL A 63 2.71 17.64 9.54
CA VAL A 63 3.68 16.70 8.99
C VAL A 63 3.57 16.74 7.48
N SER A 64 4.52 17.41 6.81
CA SER A 64 4.56 17.50 5.36
C SER A 64 5.53 16.50 4.73
N PHE A 65 6.57 16.12 5.46
CA PHE A 65 7.57 15.15 5.01
C PHE A 65 7.70 14.05 6.06
N VAL A 66 7.68 12.80 5.61
CA VAL A 66 7.83 11.63 6.48
C VAL A 66 8.92 10.74 5.91
N GLU A 67 9.91 10.41 6.70
CA GLU A 67 10.99 9.53 6.28
C GLU A 67 10.66 8.09 6.66
N ILE A 68 10.79 7.18 5.71
CA ILE A 68 10.54 5.74 5.89
C ILE A 68 11.74 4.98 5.32
N ARG A 69 12.60 4.46 6.20
CA ARG A 69 13.83 3.79 5.78
C ARG A 69 13.73 2.28 5.69
N ASP A 70 12.79 1.69 6.41
CA ASP A 70 12.67 0.25 6.59
C ASP A 70 11.71 -0.42 5.60
N VAL A 71 11.22 0.31 4.62
CA VAL A 71 10.37 -0.21 3.55
C VAL A 71 10.94 0.28 2.23
N GLU A 72 11.10 -0.62 1.27
CA GLU A 72 11.55 -0.24 -0.07
C GLU A 72 10.47 0.58 -0.79
N ALA A 73 10.88 1.48 -1.65
CA ALA A 73 9.98 2.39 -2.33
C ALA A 73 8.91 1.66 -3.16
N ASP A 74 9.30 0.59 -3.87
CA ASP A 74 8.34 -0.18 -4.68
C ASP A 74 7.28 -0.86 -3.81
N VAL A 75 7.68 -1.41 -2.66
CA VAL A 75 6.77 -2.01 -1.70
C VAL A 75 5.83 -0.94 -1.14
N PHE A 76 6.37 0.20 -0.76
CA PHE A 76 5.57 1.30 -0.22
C PHE A 76 4.53 1.79 -1.23
N ARG A 77 4.92 1.96 -2.50
CA ARG A 77 3.99 2.36 -3.56
C ARG A 77 2.87 1.34 -3.74
N THR A 78 3.19 0.06 -3.66
CA THR A 78 2.20 -1.02 -3.76
C THR A 78 1.21 -0.96 -2.60
N VAL A 79 1.69 -0.73 -1.39
CA VAL A 79 0.85 -0.59 -0.19
C VAL A 79 -0.05 0.64 -0.31
N VAL A 80 0.51 1.77 -0.74
CA VAL A 80 -0.25 3.00 -0.92
C VAL A 80 -1.33 2.82 -1.98
N ARG A 81 -1.01 2.19 -3.11
CA ARG A 81 -2.01 1.92 -4.15
C ARG A 81 -3.16 1.09 -3.60
N PHE A 82 -2.88 0.09 -2.77
CA PHE A 82 -3.93 -0.69 -2.11
C PHE A 82 -4.80 0.21 -1.23
N MET A 83 -4.21 1.14 -0.49
CA MET A 83 -4.97 2.06 0.36
C MET A 83 -5.91 2.95 -0.45
N TYR A 84 -5.54 3.29 -1.67
CA TYR A 84 -6.36 4.12 -2.56
C TYR A 84 -7.43 3.32 -3.30
N THR A 85 -7.13 2.09 -3.70
CA THR A 85 -7.96 1.34 -4.66
C THR A 85 -8.57 0.06 -4.10
N GLY A 86 -7.99 -0.48 -3.03
CA GLY A 86 -8.35 -1.81 -2.54
C GLY A 86 -7.82 -2.95 -3.40
N GLU A 87 -7.00 -2.65 -4.40
CA GLU A 87 -6.45 -3.63 -5.33
C GLU A 87 -4.96 -3.81 -5.12
N ILE A 88 -4.50 -5.06 -5.16
CA ILE A 88 -3.09 -5.37 -5.04
C ILE A 88 -2.79 -6.69 -5.75
N GLN A 89 -1.63 -6.73 -6.42
CA GLN A 89 -1.09 -7.97 -6.96
C GLN A 89 0.10 -8.37 -6.10
N LEU A 90 -0.09 -9.42 -5.30
CA LEU A 90 0.96 -9.94 -4.44
C LEU A 90 1.88 -10.88 -5.21
N MET A 91 3.17 -10.81 -4.92
CA MET A 91 4.20 -11.61 -5.56
C MET A 91 4.98 -12.38 -4.47
N PRO A 92 5.44 -13.60 -4.76
CA PRO A 92 6.18 -14.40 -3.76
C PRO A 92 7.42 -13.70 -3.21
N ASP A 93 8.11 -12.92 -4.04
CA ASP A 93 9.37 -12.28 -3.67
C ASP A 93 9.18 -11.00 -2.86
N SER A 94 7.97 -10.45 -2.79
CA SER A 94 7.71 -9.19 -2.10
C SER A 94 6.63 -9.29 -1.02
N VAL A 95 5.93 -10.41 -0.90
CA VAL A 95 4.79 -10.54 0.01
C VAL A 95 5.19 -10.34 1.48
N MET A 96 6.36 -10.81 1.89
CA MET A 96 6.81 -10.65 3.27
C MET A 96 7.07 -9.18 3.59
N ALA A 97 7.72 -8.45 2.69
CA ALA A 97 7.96 -7.01 2.87
C ALA A 97 6.64 -6.23 2.86
N THR A 98 5.70 -6.62 2.01
CA THR A 98 4.37 -6.02 1.96
C THR A 98 3.62 -6.25 3.28
N MET A 99 3.67 -7.48 3.81
CA MET A 99 3.02 -7.80 5.08
C MET A 99 3.66 -7.05 6.24
N TYR A 100 4.98 -6.90 6.23
CA TYR A 100 5.67 -6.08 7.24
C TYR A 100 5.12 -4.65 7.26
N ALA A 101 5.03 -4.03 6.08
CA ALA A 101 4.50 -2.66 5.97
C ALA A 101 3.03 -2.59 6.38
N ALA A 102 2.22 -3.58 5.98
CA ALA A 102 0.81 -3.64 6.35
C ALA A 102 0.62 -3.71 7.86
N LYS A 103 1.43 -4.49 8.55
CA LYS A 103 1.40 -4.59 10.02
C LYS A 103 1.91 -3.31 10.67
N LYS A 104 2.98 -2.74 10.15
CA LYS A 104 3.57 -1.50 10.68
C LYS A 104 2.55 -0.36 10.69
N TYR A 105 1.78 -0.23 9.62
CA TYR A 105 0.78 0.84 9.48
C TYR A 105 -0.64 0.40 9.83
N ASP A 106 -0.78 -0.82 10.34
CA ASP A 106 -2.06 -1.39 10.77
C ASP A 106 -3.13 -1.33 9.68
N ILE A 107 -2.78 -1.80 8.50
CA ILE A 107 -3.70 -1.94 7.37
C ILE A 107 -4.20 -3.38 7.37
N GLN A 108 -5.19 -3.66 8.23
CA GLN A 108 -5.65 -5.01 8.51
C GLN A 108 -6.13 -5.76 7.26
N PRO A 109 -6.92 -5.16 6.35
CA PRO A 109 -7.32 -5.87 5.13
C PRO A 109 -6.13 -6.33 4.28
N LEU A 110 -5.06 -5.54 4.22
CA LEU A 110 -3.86 -5.92 3.47
C LEU A 110 -3.10 -7.05 4.18
N THR A 111 -2.98 -6.97 5.49
CA THR A 111 -2.37 -8.04 6.29
C THR A 111 -3.09 -9.36 6.04
N ASN A 112 -4.43 -9.33 6.02
CA ASN A 112 -5.23 -10.53 5.76
C ASN A 112 -5.00 -11.08 4.35
N ARG A 113 -4.88 -10.24 3.36
CA ARG A 113 -4.59 -10.67 1.99
C ARG A 113 -3.21 -11.31 1.88
N CYS A 114 -2.21 -10.75 2.56
CA CYS A 114 -0.87 -11.33 2.59
C CYS A 114 -0.87 -12.71 3.24
N LYS A 115 -1.59 -12.88 4.35
CA LYS A 115 -1.73 -14.17 5.02
C LYS A 115 -2.37 -15.21 4.12
N THR A 116 -3.45 -14.85 3.45
CA THR A 116 -4.14 -15.74 2.51
C THR A 116 -3.22 -16.16 1.36
N PHE A 117 -2.47 -15.21 0.81
CA PHE A 117 -1.51 -15.50 -0.25
C PHE A 117 -0.43 -16.48 0.22
N LEU A 118 0.13 -16.25 1.40
CA LEU A 118 1.18 -17.12 1.95
C LEU A 118 0.65 -18.54 2.23
N GLU A 119 -0.58 -18.67 2.72
CA GLU A 119 -1.19 -19.97 2.95
C GLU A 119 -1.32 -20.77 1.65
N LYS A 120 -1.69 -20.11 0.55
CA LYS A 120 -1.80 -20.74 -0.75
C LYS A 120 -0.43 -21.15 -1.30
N GLU A 121 0.58 -20.33 -1.12
CA GLU A 121 1.94 -20.64 -1.56
C GLU A 121 2.50 -21.85 -0.81
N ILE A 122 2.30 -21.92 0.51
CA ILE A 122 2.73 -23.05 1.33
C ILE A 122 2.06 -24.33 0.86
N LYS A 123 0.76 -24.30 0.56
CA LYS A 123 0.04 -25.48 0.06
C LYS A 123 0.60 -25.99 -1.26
N VAL A 124 0.91 -25.08 -2.19
CA VAL A 124 1.50 -25.43 -3.48
C VAL A 124 2.88 -26.09 -3.27
N GLU A 125 3.72 -25.52 -2.43
CA GLU A 125 5.03 -26.07 -2.12
C GLU A 125 4.92 -27.46 -1.49
N ASN A 126 4.00 -27.68 -0.56
CA ASN A 126 3.77 -28.96 0.07
C ASN A 126 3.32 -30.03 -0.92
N ILE A 127 2.45 -29.66 -1.88
CA ILE A 127 2.00 -30.57 -2.94
C ILE A 127 3.19 -30.97 -3.81
N CYS A 128 4.03 -30.02 -4.20
CA CYS A 128 5.22 -30.30 -4.99
C CYS A 128 6.19 -31.23 -4.28
N ILE A 129 6.42 -31.03 -3.00
CA ILE A 129 7.30 -31.88 -2.17
C ILE A 129 6.74 -33.30 -2.11
N ILE A 130 5.43 -33.46 -1.90
CA ILE A 130 4.78 -34.76 -1.84
C ILE A 130 4.91 -35.50 -3.19
N LEU A 131 4.73 -34.81 -4.29
CA LEU A 131 4.86 -35.41 -5.63
C LEU A 131 6.30 -35.81 -5.93
N ASP A 132 7.28 -35.05 -5.51
CA ASP A 132 8.69 -35.34 -5.72
C ASP A 132 9.18 -36.55 -4.90
N GLN A 133 8.47 -36.95 -3.87
CA GLN A 133 8.82 -38.10 -3.03
C GLN A 133 8.30 -39.44 -3.59
N GLU A 134 7.50 -39.42 -4.62
CA GLU A 134 7.02 -40.61 -5.30
C GLU A 134 8.01 -41.07 -6.37
#